data_421977b141e709646998007293e3328f
#
_entry.id   421977b141e709646998007293e3328f
#
_cell.length_a   1.000
_cell.length_b   1.000
_cell.length_c   1.000
_cell.angle_alpha   90.00
_cell.angle_beta   90.00
_cell.angle_gamma   90.00
#
_symmetry.space_group_name_H-M   'P 1'
#
loop_
_entity.id
_entity.type
_entity.pdbx_description
1 polymer ?
#
loop_
_entity_poly.entity_id
_entity_poly.type
_entity_poly.pdbx_seq_one_letter_code
_entity_poly.pdbx_strand_id
1 'polypeptide(L)'
;ASVDQGGISNDSVIVQEGTQNVAEVLQRDLKNTSDIYQSGWDNFASVDQSGLNNDAKINQSGIENVSEVTQSGFNDLADSYQSGYGHTSTITQSAASGFIGGLLSVASNSANHTQLGMNNTATTTQVGGGNVATVYQH
;
A
#
# COMPACT_ATOMS: atom_id res chain seq x y z
N ALA A 1 -5.17 14.70 -6.09
CA ALA A 1 -4.07 14.12 -5.30
C ALA A 1 -3.80 14.96 -4.06
N SER A 2 -3.49 14.31 -2.95
CA SER A 2 -3.06 14.94 -1.68
C SER A 2 -1.89 14.15 -1.11
N VAL A 3 -0.86 14.86 -0.63
CA VAL A 3 0.29 14.25 0.06
C VAL A 3 0.55 15.03 1.34
N ASP A 4 0.57 14.32 2.46
CA ASP A 4 0.97 14.85 3.78
C ASP A 4 2.15 14.01 4.30
N GLN A 5 3.31 14.64 4.43
CA GLN A 5 4.54 13.98 4.85
C GLN A 5 5.10 14.64 6.12
N GLY A 6 5.16 13.86 7.20
CA GLY A 6 5.82 14.23 8.44
C GLY A 6 7.05 13.36 8.69
N GLY A 7 8.02 13.84 9.45
CA GLY A 7 9.24 13.07 9.75
C GLY A 7 10.41 13.38 8.83
N ILE A 8 11.24 12.37 8.50
CA ILE A 8 12.51 12.58 7.79
C ILE A 8 12.65 11.60 6.61
N SER A 9 13.00 12.13 5.44
CA SER A 9 13.33 11.35 4.23
C SER A 9 12.18 10.45 3.73
N ASN A 10 10.94 10.87 3.92
CA ASN A 10 9.81 10.21 3.27
C ASN A 10 9.73 10.65 1.80
N ASP A 11 9.37 9.74 0.91
CA ASP A 11 9.25 9.99 -0.53
C ASP A 11 7.89 9.53 -1.03
N SER A 12 7.27 10.31 -1.92
CA SER A 12 5.98 9.96 -2.50
C SER A 12 5.87 10.44 -3.94
N VAL A 13 5.45 9.55 -4.82
CA VAL A 13 5.14 9.84 -6.21
C VAL A 13 3.68 9.51 -6.49
N ILE A 14 2.94 10.48 -7.03
CA ILE A 14 1.56 10.29 -7.50
C ILE A 14 1.46 10.68 -8.96
N VAL A 15 1.02 9.77 -9.79
CA VAL A 15 0.70 10.01 -11.20
C VAL A 15 -0.77 9.64 -11.44
N GLN A 16 -1.55 10.61 -11.89
CA GLN A 16 -2.97 10.42 -12.23
C GLN A 16 -3.25 10.82 -13.67
N GLU A 17 -3.77 9.90 -14.44
CA GLU A 17 -4.20 10.09 -15.83
C GLU A 17 -5.71 9.81 -15.96
N GLY A 18 -6.41 10.56 -16.80
CA GLY A 18 -7.85 10.41 -16.99
C GLY A 18 -8.68 11.36 -16.12
N THR A 19 -9.83 10.90 -15.60
CA THR A 19 -10.83 11.78 -14.99
C THR A 19 -11.30 11.28 -13.63
N GLN A 20 -11.48 12.19 -12.66
CA GLN A 20 -12.04 11.92 -11.33
C GLN A 20 -11.24 10.93 -10.46
N ASN A 21 -9.98 10.67 -10.79
CA ASN A 21 -9.12 9.86 -9.95
C ASN A 21 -8.71 10.62 -8.67
N VAL A 22 -8.74 9.92 -7.54
CA VAL A 22 -8.36 10.46 -6.22
C VAL A 22 -7.20 9.64 -5.65
N ALA A 23 -6.14 10.32 -5.22
CA ALA A 23 -5.01 9.70 -4.54
C ALA A 23 -4.66 10.49 -3.27
N GLU A 24 -4.50 9.77 -2.17
CA GLU A 24 -4.15 10.31 -0.86
C GLU A 24 -2.95 9.56 -0.29
N VAL A 25 -1.95 10.29 0.19
CA VAL A 25 -0.77 9.72 0.84
C VAL A 25 -0.53 10.44 2.16
N LEU A 26 -0.40 9.65 3.22
CA LEU A 26 0.03 10.10 4.54
C LEU A 26 1.25 9.30 4.96
N GLN A 27 2.38 9.95 5.09
CA GLN A 27 3.62 9.32 5.54
C GLN A 27 4.15 10.01 6.79
N ARG A 28 4.50 9.21 7.79
CA ARG A 28 5.06 9.67 9.07
C ARG A 28 6.36 8.92 9.38
N ASP A 29 7.15 9.52 10.27
CA ASP A 29 8.42 8.96 10.76
C ASP A 29 9.54 8.93 9.71
N LEU A 30 10.14 7.77 9.38
CA LEU A 30 11.44 7.76 8.69
C LEU A 30 11.43 6.89 7.42
N LYS A 31 11.87 7.47 6.29
CA LYS A 31 12.19 6.75 5.05
C LYS A 31 11.07 5.87 4.49
N ASN A 32 9.83 6.29 4.64
CA ASN A 32 8.71 5.61 3.99
C ASN A 32 8.61 6.04 2.52
N THR A 33 8.30 5.10 1.63
CA THR A 33 8.16 5.35 0.19
C THR A 33 6.76 4.97 -0.27
N SER A 34 6.16 5.78 -1.13
CA SER A 34 4.84 5.51 -1.69
C SER A 34 4.77 5.91 -3.16
N ASP A 35 4.43 4.96 -4.03
CA ASP A 35 4.18 5.19 -5.44
C ASP A 35 2.71 4.88 -5.78
N ILE A 36 1.97 5.87 -6.27
CA ILE A 36 0.61 5.70 -6.74
C ILE A 36 0.52 6.07 -8.23
N TYR A 37 0.09 5.12 -9.03
CA TYR A 37 -0.27 5.34 -10.43
C TYR A 37 -1.74 5.00 -10.65
N GLN A 38 -2.52 5.97 -11.16
CA GLN A 38 -3.92 5.77 -11.51
C GLN A 38 -4.19 6.20 -12.94
N SER A 39 -4.86 5.34 -13.70
CA SER A 39 -5.32 5.67 -15.05
C SER A 39 -6.77 5.27 -15.26
N GLY A 40 -7.51 6.09 -15.98
CA GLY A 40 -8.92 5.85 -16.27
C GLY A 40 -9.87 6.77 -15.51
N TRP A 41 -10.95 6.22 -14.94
CA TRP A 41 -12.01 7.04 -14.38
C TRP A 41 -12.42 6.59 -12.98
N ASP A 42 -12.55 7.58 -12.06
CA ASP A 42 -13.11 7.42 -10.70
C ASP A 42 -12.39 6.35 -9.84
N ASN A 43 -11.05 6.23 -10.01
CA ASN A 43 -10.26 5.35 -9.17
C ASN A 43 -9.85 6.07 -7.86
N PHE A 44 -9.85 5.32 -6.75
CA PHE A 44 -9.43 5.81 -5.44
C PHE A 44 -8.23 5.02 -4.93
N ALA A 45 -7.18 5.71 -4.51
CA ALA A 45 -6.01 5.13 -3.86
C ALA A 45 -5.67 5.87 -2.57
N SER A 46 -5.41 5.13 -1.50
CA SER A 46 -4.98 5.68 -0.22
C SER A 46 -3.80 4.90 0.35
N VAL A 47 -2.78 5.61 0.82
CA VAL A 47 -1.62 5.05 1.51
C VAL A 47 -1.43 5.78 2.84
N ASP A 48 -1.41 5.02 3.95
CA ASP A 48 -1.02 5.51 5.28
C ASP A 48 0.18 4.70 5.78
N GLN A 49 1.34 5.34 5.87
CA GLN A 49 2.58 4.70 6.31
C GLN A 49 3.13 5.37 7.57
N SER A 50 3.47 4.55 8.55
CA SER A 50 4.15 4.99 9.78
C SER A 50 5.26 4.01 10.15
N GLY A 51 6.29 4.53 10.81
CA GLY A 51 7.45 3.73 11.21
C GLY A 51 8.64 3.89 10.28
N LEU A 52 9.38 2.82 10.00
CA LEU A 52 10.68 2.93 9.34
C LEU A 52 10.76 2.09 8.07
N ASN A 53 11.05 2.76 6.94
CA ASN A 53 11.43 2.14 5.69
C ASN A 53 10.34 1.20 5.11
N ASN A 54 9.07 1.63 5.23
CA ASN A 54 7.95 0.94 4.59
C ASN A 54 7.82 1.38 3.13
N ASP A 55 7.43 0.44 2.27
CA ASP A 55 7.25 0.67 0.84
C ASP A 55 5.84 0.26 0.40
N ALA A 56 5.11 1.17 -0.20
CA ALA A 56 3.77 0.94 -0.72
C ALA A 56 3.67 1.31 -2.20
N LYS A 57 3.12 0.41 -3.00
CA LYS A 57 2.86 0.67 -4.40
C LYS A 57 1.43 0.34 -4.77
N ILE A 58 0.75 1.30 -5.39
CA ILE A 58 -0.61 1.12 -5.92
C ILE A 58 -0.61 1.45 -7.41
N ASN A 59 -1.09 0.52 -8.21
CA ASN A 59 -1.30 0.72 -9.64
C ASN A 59 -2.75 0.33 -10.00
N GLN A 60 -3.54 1.33 -10.41
CA GLN A 60 -4.95 1.13 -10.79
C GLN A 60 -5.16 1.57 -12.23
N SER A 61 -5.79 0.72 -13.02
CA SER A 61 -6.21 1.04 -14.38
C SER A 61 -7.65 0.62 -14.63
N GLY A 62 -8.44 1.50 -15.22
CA GLY A 62 -9.84 1.23 -15.51
C GLY A 62 -10.79 2.15 -14.76
N ILE A 63 -11.88 1.60 -14.19
CA ILE A 63 -13.00 2.39 -13.68
C ILE A 63 -13.38 1.94 -12.26
N GLU A 64 -13.58 2.90 -11.36
CA GLU A 64 -14.13 2.67 -10.01
C GLU A 64 -13.32 1.67 -9.14
N ASN A 65 -12.01 1.57 -9.35
CA ASN A 65 -11.16 0.73 -8.51
C ASN A 65 -10.78 1.46 -7.22
N VAL A 66 -10.77 0.72 -6.10
CA VAL A 66 -10.41 1.21 -4.78
C VAL A 66 -9.22 0.42 -4.25
N SER A 67 -8.18 1.11 -3.79
CA SER A 67 -7.03 0.49 -3.13
C SER A 67 -6.61 1.26 -1.89
N GLU A 68 -6.54 0.56 -0.76
CA GLU A 68 -6.10 1.10 0.51
C GLU A 68 -4.94 0.30 1.07
N VAL A 69 -3.86 0.97 1.43
CA VAL A 69 -2.67 0.40 2.05
C VAL A 69 -2.39 1.10 3.37
N THR A 70 -2.30 0.33 4.45
CA THR A 70 -1.88 0.82 5.76
C THR A 70 -0.67 0.00 6.22
N GLN A 71 0.45 0.64 6.45
CA GLN A 71 1.67 0.01 6.95
C GLN A 71 2.15 0.70 8.23
N SER A 72 2.40 -0.10 9.26
CA SER A 72 2.95 0.39 10.51
C SER A 72 4.01 -0.57 11.05
N GLY A 73 5.24 -0.10 11.14
CA GLY A 73 6.32 -0.96 11.60
C GLY A 73 7.63 -0.74 10.85
N PHE A 74 8.29 -1.83 10.46
CA PHE A 74 9.62 -1.80 9.86
C PHE A 74 9.71 -2.62 8.60
N ASN A 75 10.15 -2.00 7.49
CA ASN A 75 10.41 -2.67 6.21
C ASN A 75 9.20 -3.47 5.66
N ASP A 76 8.00 -2.99 5.88
CA ASP A 76 6.81 -3.61 5.29
C ASP A 76 6.71 -3.25 3.80
N LEU A 77 6.36 -4.24 2.97
CA LEU A 77 6.18 -4.08 1.53
C LEU A 77 4.73 -4.39 1.15
N ALA A 78 4.07 -3.47 0.49
CA ALA A 78 2.72 -3.65 -0.04
C ALA A 78 2.65 -3.29 -1.52
N ASP A 79 2.12 -4.19 -2.34
CA ASP A 79 1.89 -3.95 -3.77
C ASP A 79 0.44 -4.29 -4.13
N SER A 80 -0.28 -3.34 -4.71
CA SER A 80 -1.65 -3.50 -5.16
C SER A 80 -1.76 -3.15 -6.64
N TYR A 81 -2.07 -4.13 -7.46
CA TYR A 81 -2.33 -3.97 -8.89
C TYR A 81 -3.79 -4.30 -9.20
N GLN A 82 -4.53 -3.34 -9.75
CA GLN A 82 -5.93 -3.51 -10.15
C GLN A 82 -6.11 -3.07 -11.61
N SER A 83 -6.74 -3.91 -12.41
CA SER A 83 -7.03 -3.58 -13.80
C SER A 83 -8.41 -4.09 -14.21
N GLY A 84 -9.31 -3.16 -14.49
CA GLY A 84 -10.67 -3.45 -14.90
C GLY A 84 -11.71 -2.55 -14.24
N TYR A 85 -12.76 -3.12 -13.68
CA TYR A 85 -13.88 -2.36 -13.14
C TYR A 85 -14.24 -2.78 -11.72
N GLY A 86 -14.36 -1.82 -10.80
CA GLY A 86 -14.97 -2.02 -9.49
C GLY A 86 -14.18 -2.91 -8.54
N HIS A 87 -12.85 -2.98 -8.65
CA HIS A 87 -12.03 -3.78 -7.75
C HIS A 87 -11.83 -3.09 -6.40
N THR A 88 -11.75 -3.87 -5.33
CA THR A 88 -11.38 -3.40 -4.00
C THR A 88 -10.18 -4.19 -3.49
N SER A 89 -9.13 -3.48 -3.06
CA SER A 89 -7.93 -4.03 -2.44
C SER A 89 -7.66 -3.34 -1.12
N THR A 90 -7.54 -4.11 -0.03
CA THR A 90 -7.16 -3.57 1.28
C THR A 90 -5.98 -4.35 1.84
N ILE A 91 -4.87 -3.68 2.09
CA ILE A 91 -3.67 -4.26 2.69
C ILE A 91 -3.37 -3.53 4.00
N THR A 92 -3.33 -4.29 5.10
CA THR A 92 -2.94 -3.78 6.41
C THR A 92 -1.76 -4.60 6.93
N GLN A 93 -0.64 -3.94 7.19
CA GLN A 93 0.57 -4.57 7.70
C GLN A 93 1.03 -3.87 8.98
N SER A 94 1.34 -4.67 9.99
CA SER A 94 1.88 -4.19 11.25
C SER A 94 3.02 -5.10 11.69
N ALA A 95 4.24 -4.69 11.39
CA ALA A 95 5.43 -5.40 11.82
C ALA A 95 5.88 -4.91 13.20
N ALA A 96 5.82 -5.77 14.19
CA ALA A 96 6.37 -5.47 15.50
C ALA A 96 7.88 -5.66 15.52
N SER A 97 8.64 -4.64 15.91
CA SER A 97 10.05 -4.83 16.28
C SER A 97 10.13 -5.52 17.64
N GLY A 98 10.69 -6.70 17.69
CA GLY A 98 10.91 -7.44 18.92
C GLY A 98 12.37 -7.42 19.38
N PHE A 99 12.61 -7.26 20.68
CA PHE A 99 13.92 -7.52 21.29
C PHE A 99 13.98 -8.99 21.72
N ILE A 100 14.71 -9.80 20.99
CA ILE A 100 14.96 -11.19 21.39
C ILE A 100 16.46 -11.34 21.70
N GLY A 101 16.77 -11.60 22.96
CA GLY A 101 18.15 -11.89 23.38
C GLY A 101 19.17 -10.76 23.13
N GLY A 102 18.75 -9.48 23.19
CA GLY A 102 19.64 -8.33 22.97
C GLY A 102 19.89 -7.99 21.49
N LEU A 103 19.28 -8.70 20.55
CA LEU A 103 19.29 -8.40 19.11
C LEU A 103 17.95 -7.79 18.68
N LEU A 104 18.04 -6.69 17.90
CA LEU A 104 16.88 -6.10 17.24
C LEU A 104 16.44 -7.07 16.13
N SER A 105 15.34 -7.76 16.32
CA SER A 105 14.70 -8.53 15.25
C SER A 105 13.79 -7.61 14.48
N VAL A 106 14.22 -7.24 13.29
CA VAL A 106 13.38 -6.52 12.32
C VAL A 106 12.75 -7.56 11.41
N ALA A 107 11.45 -7.75 11.55
CA ALA A 107 10.73 -8.65 10.69
C ALA A 107 9.81 -7.83 9.78
N SER A 108 10.00 -7.97 8.47
CA SER A 108 9.20 -7.32 7.44
C SER A 108 8.00 -8.17 7.05
N ASN A 109 6.89 -7.54 6.68
CA ASN A 109 5.78 -8.21 6.03
C ASN A 109 5.77 -7.88 4.54
N SER A 110 5.29 -8.80 3.71
CA SER A 110 5.08 -8.58 2.29
C SER A 110 3.67 -8.98 1.87
N ALA A 111 2.94 -8.08 1.23
CA ALA A 111 1.62 -8.36 0.69
C ALA A 111 1.55 -7.91 -0.77
N ASN A 112 1.03 -8.80 -1.63
CA ASN A 112 0.80 -8.51 -3.04
C ASN A 112 -0.62 -8.88 -3.43
N HIS A 113 -1.37 -7.94 -3.98
CA HIS A 113 -2.69 -8.15 -4.55
C HIS A 113 -2.66 -7.85 -6.05
N THR A 114 -3.12 -8.81 -6.85
CA THR A 114 -3.35 -8.63 -8.29
C THR A 114 -4.79 -8.96 -8.61
N GLN A 115 -5.55 -7.99 -9.10
CA GLN A 115 -6.95 -8.13 -9.45
C GLN A 115 -7.19 -7.71 -10.90
N LEU A 116 -7.76 -8.61 -11.67
CA LEU A 116 -8.07 -8.40 -13.07
C LEU A 116 -9.57 -8.70 -13.33
N GLY A 117 -10.17 -8.05 -14.32
CA GLY A 117 -11.56 -8.30 -14.68
C GLY A 117 -12.56 -7.36 -14.00
N MET A 118 -13.50 -7.88 -13.21
CA MET A 118 -14.57 -7.06 -12.63
C MET A 118 -14.93 -7.48 -11.21
N ASN A 119 -15.13 -6.48 -10.33
CA ASN A 119 -15.72 -6.62 -8.99
C ASN A 119 -14.99 -7.62 -8.06
N ASN A 120 -13.68 -7.74 -8.19
CA ASN A 120 -12.88 -8.55 -7.28
C ASN A 120 -12.62 -7.80 -5.96
N THR A 121 -12.64 -8.52 -4.85
CA THR A 121 -12.30 -7.96 -3.54
C THR A 121 -11.19 -8.79 -2.89
N ALA A 122 -10.10 -8.14 -2.50
CA ALA A 122 -8.99 -8.74 -1.78
C ALA A 122 -8.70 -7.98 -0.47
N THR A 123 -8.54 -8.72 0.63
CA THR A 123 -8.18 -8.13 1.92
C THR A 123 -7.07 -8.97 2.55
N THR A 124 -5.99 -8.31 2.93
CA THR A 124 -4.88 -8.93 3.66
C THR A 124 -4.58 -8.14 4.94
N THR A 125 -4.52 -8.84 6.07
CA THR A 125 -4.06 -8.28 7.34
C THR A 125 -2.90 -9.13 7.85
N GLN A 126 -1.74 -8.50 8.02
CA GLN A 126 -0.52 -9.14 8.53
C GLN A 126 -0.08 -8.47 9.83
N VAL A 127 0.04 -9.26 10.89
CA VAL A 127 0.48 -8.81 12.21
C VAL A 127 1.70 -9.62 12.64
N GLY A 128 2.67 -8.97 13.22
CA GLY A 128 3.97 -9.57 13.53
C GLY A 128 4.94 -9.39 12.37
N GLY A 129 5.92 -10.26 12.24
CA GLY A 129 6.89 -10.08 11.17
C GLY A 129 7.23 -11.38 10.43
N GLY A 130 7.73 -11.23 9.20
CA GLY A 130 8.07 -12.34 8.32
C GLY A 130 6.86 -12.94 7.59
N ASN A 131 5.71 -12.26 7.58
CA ASN A 131 4.52 -12.76 6.89
C ASN A 131 4.57 -12.41 5.39
N VAL A 132 4.15 -13.36 4.56
CA VAL A 132 4.00 -13.16 3.11
C VAL A 132 2.58 -13.55 2.69
N ALA A 133 1.90 -12.65 1.99
CA ALA A 133 0.58 -12.90 1.41
C ALA A 133 0.58 -12.53 -0.07
N THR A 134 0.01 -13.38 -0.90
CA THR A 134 -0.22 -13.09 -2.31
C THR A 134 -1.65 -13.47 -2.68
N VAL A 135 -2.39 -12.52 -3.23
CA VAL A 135 -3.76 -12.73 -3.72
C VAL A 135 -3.80 -12.43 -5.21
N TYR A 136 -4.29 -13.38 -5.98
CA TYR A 136 -4.52 -13.23 -7.42
C TYR A 136 -5.98 -13.55 -7.75
N GLN A 137 -6.67 -12.62 -8.42
CA GLN A 137 -8.08 -12.74 -8.81
C GLN A 137 -8.27 -12.27 -10.26
N HIS A 138 -9.12 -12.96 -10.99
CA HIS A 138 -9.47 -12.66 -12.39
C HIS A 138 -10.92 -13.02 -12.70
#